data_3679fc561e86c937350095fab78da9bc
#
_entry.id   3679fc561e86c937350095fab78da9bc
#
_cell.length_a   1.000
_cell.length_b   1.000
_cell.length_c   1.000
_cell.angle_alpha   90.00
_cell.angle_beta   90.00
_cell.angle_gamma   90.00
#
_symmetry.space_group_name_H-M   'P 1'
#
loop_
_entity.id
_entity.type
_entity.pdbx_description
1 polymer ?
#
loop_
_entity_poly.entity_id
_entity_poly.type
_entity_poly.pdbx_seq_one_letter_code
_entity_poly.pdbx_strand_id
1 'polypeptide(L)'
;MSHINRTIKPFELNAFRYGAEDFYTVSEKDVMGKWSVFFFYPADFTFVCPTELEDLASNYDHFLKLGVEIYSVSTDSHWTHKAWHEKSDAVGTVRFPMLSDDQFKLSKQFKVLRPN
;
A
#
# COMPACT_ATOMS: atom_id res chain seq x y z
N MET A 1 12.02 11.98 -15.02
CA MET A 1 13.21 11.84 -14.17
C MET A 1 13.12 10.59 -13.33
N SER A 2 14.25 9.91 -13.19
CA SER A 2 14.31 8.69 -12.37
C SER A 2 14.40 9.03 -10.90
N HIS A 3 13.80 8.18 -10.06
CA HIS A 3 13.93 8.23 -8.61
C HIS A 3 15.02 7.28 -8.08
N ILE A 4 15.75 6.64 -8.99
CA ILE A 4 16.84 5.73 -8.60
C ILE A 4 17.92 6.50 -7.84
N ASN A 5 18.37 5.93 -6.74
CA ASN A 5 19.37 6.52 -5.85
C ASN A 5 18.93 7.81 -5.15
N ARG A 6 17.63 8.01 -5.01
CA ARG A 6 17.09 9.15 -4.26
C ARG A 6 16.51 8.66 -2.92
N THR A 7 16.71 9.47 -1.88
CA THR A 7 16.14 9.20 -0.58
C THR A 7 14.66 9.55 -0.57
N ILE A 8 13.84 8.68 0.02
CA ILE A 8 12.42 8.96 0.18
C ILE A 8 12.22 10.18 1.08
N LYS A 9 11.30 11.05 0.69
CA LYS A 9 10.96 12.25 1.45
C LYS A 9 9.99 11.90 2.58
N PRO A 10 9.94 12.73 3.64
CA PRO A 10 8.99 12.48 4.74
C PRO A 10 7.56 12.37 4.27
N PHE A 11 6.85 11.40 4.82
CA PHE A 11 5.40 11.24 4.61
C PHE A 11 4.79 10.59 5.85
N GLU A 12 3.48 10.74 6.00
CA GLU A 12 2.73 10.04 7.03
C GLU A 12 1.34 9.78 6.47
N LEU A 13 0.95 8.51 6.39
CA LEU A 13 -0.32 8.09 5.82
C LEU A 13 -1.06 7.18 6.77
N ASN A 14 -2.38 7.30 6.78
CA ASN A 14 -3.24 6.35 7.48
C ASN A 14 -3.17 5.00 6.79
N ALA A 15 -3.26 3.94 7.57
CA ALA A 15 -3.13 2.58 7.08
C ALA A 15 -4.17 1.66 7.70
N PHE A 16 -4.59 0.67 6.92
CA PHE A 16 -5.37 -0.47 7.38
C PHE A 16 -4.55 -1.73 7.22
N ARG A 17 -4.62 -2.62 8.22
CA ARG A 17 -3.99 -3.94 8.14
C ARG A 17 -4.89 -4.97 8.80
N TYR A 18 -5.05 -6.11 8.15
CA TYR A 18 -5.81 -7.22 8.72
C TYR A 18 -5.23 -7.65 10.08
N GLY A 19 -6.11 -7.83 11.06
CA GLY A 19 -5.69 -8.24 12.40
C GLY A 19 -5.28 -7.10 13.32
N ALA A 20 -5.15 -5.87 12.81
CA ALA A 20 -4.90 -4.71 13.65
C ALA A 20 -6.20 -4.29 14.34
N GLU A 21 -6.13 -3.95 15.62
CA GLU A 21 -7.31 -3.52 16.37
C GLU A 21 -7.85 -2.18 15.86
N ASP A 22 -6.95 -1.26 15.55
CA ASP A 22 -7.27 0.07 15.08
C ASP A 22 -6.48 0.43 13.83
N PHE A 23 -6.92 1.48 13.14
CA PHE A 23 -6.13 2.10 12.09
C PHE A 23 -4.88 2.71 12.71
N TYR A 24 -3.82 2.77 11.92
CA TYR A 24 -2.54 3.30 12.36
C TYR A 24 -1.92 4.14 11.25
N THR A 25 -0.76 4.72 11.52
CA THR A 25 -0.04 5.51 10.52
C THR A 25 1.27 4.83 10.14
N VAL A 26 1.66 5.02 8.87
CA VAL A 26 2.94 4.58 8.33
C VAL A 26 3.67 5.82 7.82
N SER A 27 4.94 5.95 8.17
CA SER A 27 5.77 7.08 7.77
C SER A 27 7.08 6.60 7.16
N GLU A 28 7.88 7.54 6.67
CA GLU A 28 9.19 7.23 6.11
C GLU A 28 10.11 6.53 7.12
N LYS A 29 9.89 6.76 8.40
CA LYS A 29 10.69 6.12 9.46
C LYS A 29 10.46 4.61 9.51
N ASP A 30 9.25 4.17 9.15
CA ASP A 30 8.91 2.75 9.14
C ASP A 30 9.59 2.01 8.00
N VAL A 31 9.90 2.70 6.92
CA VAL A 31 10.49 2.09 5.71
C VAL A 31 12.00 2.27 5.62
N MET A 32 12.58 3.21 6.38
CA MET A 32 14.03 3.44 6.36
C MET A 32 14.80 2.24 6.90
N GLY A 33 15.91 1.91 6.23
CA GLY A 33 16.75 0.79 6.62
C GLY A 33 16.20 -0.57 6.24
N LYS A 34 15.12 -0.62 5.47
CA LYS A 34 14.47 -1.85 5.04
C LYS A 34 14.15 -1.80 3.56
N TRP A 35 14.07 -2.96 2.94
CA TRP A 35 13.56 -3.06 1.58
C TRP A 35 12.04 -3.07 1.62
N SER A 36 11.43 -2.25 0.76
CA SER A 36 9.97 -2.12 0.70
C SER A 36 9.51 -2.07 -0.73
N VAL A 37 8.36 -2.69 -0.99
CA VAL A 37 7.66 -2.61 -2.27
C VAL A 37 6.40 -1.79 -2.06
N PHE A 38 6.26 -0.71 -2.82
CA PHE A 38 5.04 0.09 -2.82
C PHE A 38 4.24 -0.25 -4.08
N PHE A 39 3.10 -0.87 -3.92
CA PHE A 39 2.22 -1.23 -5.01
C PHE A 39 1.10 -0.20 -5.12
N PHE A 40 1.14 0.62 -6.17
CA PHE A 40 0.14 1.66 -6.41
C PHE A 40 -0.97 1.11 -7.30
N TYR A 41 -2.21 1.42 -6.97
CA TYR A 41 -3.36 1.06 -7.78
C TYR A 41 -4.39 2.20 -7.75
N PRO A 42 -5.27 2.30 -8.78
CA PRO A 42 -6.09 3.52 -8.94
C PRO A 42 -7.23 3.65 -7.94
N ALA A 43 -7.89 2.56 -7.56
CA ALA A 43 -9.03 2.65 -6.65
C ALA A 43 -9.42 1.29 -6.09
N ASP A 44 -9.97 1.29 -4.89
CA ASP A 44 -10.60 0.13 -4.29
C ASP A 44 -11.89 -0.22 -5.06
N PHE A 45 -12.39 -1.43 -4.86
CA PHE A 45 -13.64 -1.91 -5.47
C PHE A 45 -13.62 -1.92 -7.01
N THR A 46 -12.44 -2.11 -7.61
CA THR A 46 -12.30 -2.28 -9.07
C THR A 46 -12.06 -3.75 -9.41
N PHE A 47 -12.33 -4.13 -10.68
CA PHE A 47 -12.21 -5.54 -11.09
C PHE A 47 -10.78 -6.00 -11.35
N VAL A 48 -9.88 -5.09 -11.73
CA VAL A 48 -8.53 -5.46 -12.15
C VAL A 48 -7.60 -5.62 -10.96
N CYS A 49 -7.67 -4.70 -10.01
CA CYS A 49 -6.75 -4.65 -8.88
C CYS A 49 -6.86 -5.82 -7.89
N PRO A 50 -8.03 -6.42 -7.63
CA PRO A 50 -8.11 -7.52 -6.67
C PRO A 50 -7.23 -8.72 -7.03
N THR A 51 -7.11 -9.06 -8.32
CA THR A 51 -6.27 -10.18 -8.76
C THR A 51 -4.79 -9.92 -8.46
N GLU A 52 -4.33 -8.71 -8.77
CA GLU A 52 -2.94 -8.32 -8.52
C GLU A 52 -2.62 -8.28 -7.03
N LEU A 53 -3.54 -7.76 -6.23
CA LEU A 53 -3.38 -7.75 -4.77
C LEU A 53 -3.36 -9.15 -4.20
N GLU A 54 -4.19 -10.04 -4.71
CA GLU A 54 -4.21 -11.45 -4.30
C GLU A 54 -2.89 -12.14 -4.63
N ASP A 55 -2.32 -11.88 -5.80
CA ASP A 55 -1.01 -12.42 -6.18
C ASP A 55 0.08 -11.95 -5.22
N LEU A 56 0.10 -10.67 -4.90
CA LEU A 56 1.06 -10.14 -3.93
C LEU A 56 0.83 -10.78 -2.56
N ALA A 57 -0.42 -10.93 -2.14
CA ALA A 57 -0.76 -11.51 -0.85
C ALA A 57 -0.30 -12.96 -0.75
N SER A 58 -0.43 -13.74 -1.83
CA SER A 58 -0.01 -15.13 -1.84
C SER A 58 1.51 -15.30 -1.75
N ASN A 59 2.26 -14.26 -2.11
CA ASN A 59 3.73 -14.27 -2.05
C ASN A 59 4.27 -13.47 -0.86
N TYR A 60 3.40 -12.94 -0.01
CA TYR A 60 3.81 -12.04 1.06
C TYR A 60 4.82 -12.67 2.02
N ASP A 61 4.60 -13.91 2.44
CA ASP A 61 5.53 -14.61 3.34
C ASP A 61 6.90 -14.78 2.70
N HIS A 62 6.94 -15.01 1.39
CA HIS A 62 8.20 -15.13 0.66
C HIS A 62 8.98 -13.80 0.70
N PHE A 63 8.29 -12.67 0.48
CA PHE A 63 8.92 -11.35 0.58
C PHE A 63 9.44 -11.08 2.00
N LEU A 64 8.65 -11.43 3.01
CA LEU A 64 9.06 -11.24 4.41
C LEU A 64 10.32 -12.03 4.75
N LYS A 65 10.45 -13.26 4.22
CA LYS A 65 11.65 -14.07 4.40
C LYS A 65 12.89 -13.42 3.80
N LEU A 66 12.71 -12.63 2.75
CA LEU A 66 13.80 -11.88 2.10
C LEU A 66 14.07 -10.54 2.80
N GLY A 67 13.34 -10.23 3.86
CA GLY A 67 13.48 -8.94 4.54
C GLY A 67 12.78 -7.78 3.83
N VAL A 68 11.79 -8.08 3.00
CA VAL A 68 11.07 -7.08 2.21
C VAL A 68 9.64 -6.94 2.72
N GLU A 69 9.22 -5.70 3.02
CA GLU A 69 7.82 -5.41 3.35
C GLU A 69 7.08 -4.91 2.12
N ILE A 70 5.79 -5.19 2.05
CA ILE A 70 4.91 -4.74 0.96
C ILE A 70 3.92 -3.73 1.53
N TYR A 71 3.71 -2.65 0.79
CA TYR A 71 2.68 -1.66 1.08
C TYR A 71 1.85 -1.44 -0.17
N SER A 72 0.53 -1.59 -0.09
CA SER A 72 -0.34 -1.15 -1.17
C SER A 72 -0.77 0.29 -0.92
N VAL A 73 -0.89 1.06 -1.99
CA VAL A 73 -1.19 2.49 -1.90
C VAL A 73 -2.25 2.87 -2.91
N SER A 74 -3.31 3.52 -2.45
CA SER A 74 -4.28 4.16 -3.32
C SER A 74 -4.73 5.48 -2.70
N THR A 75 -5.52 6.26 -3.43
CA THR A 75 -6.05 7.52 -2.93
C THR A 75 -7.34 7.36 -2.13
N ASP A 76 -7.82 6.14 -1.96
CA ASP A 76 -8.98 5.84 -1.13
C ASP A 76 -8.68 6.01 0.36
N SER A 77 -9.71 6.23 1.16
CA SER A 77 -9.55 6.35 2.60
C SER A 77 -9.26 4.99 3.25
N HIS A 78 -8.71 5.02 4.46
CA HIS A 78 -8.48 3.80 5.23
C HIS A 78 -9.81 3.08 5.57
N TRP A 79 -10.93 3.82 5.67
CA TRP A 79 -12.25 3.22 5.84
C TRP A 79 -12.65 2.40 4.62
N THR A 80 -12.37 2.93 3.42
CA THR A 80 -12.64 2.23 2.16
C THR A 80 -11.79 0.98 2.04
N HIS A 81 -10.52 1.02 2.42
CA HIS A 81 -9.64 -0.15 2.45
C HIS A 81 -10.21 -1.25 3.35
N LYS A 82 -10.66 -0.88 4.52
CA LYS A 82 -11.27 -1.84 5.45
C LYS A 82 -12.53 -2.48 4.86
N ALA A 83 -13.42 -1.65 4.29
CA ALA A 83 -14.66 -2.14 3.71
C ALA A 83 -14.39 -3.09 2.53
N TRP A 84 -13.42 -2.77 1.69
CA TRP A 84 -13.05 -3.61 0.57
C TRP A 84 -12.46 -4.94 1.03
N HIS A 85 -11.60 -4.88 2.04
CA HIS A 85 -11.00 -6.08 2.63
C HIS A 85 -12.07 -7.03 3.20
N GLU A 86 -13.10 -6.48 3.83
CA GLU A 86 -14.17 -7.28 4.42
C GLU A 86 -15.11 -7.88 3.37
N LYS A 87 -15.30 -7.22 2.22
CA LYS A 87 -16.29 -7.61 1.20
C LYS A 87 -15.71 -8.42 0.06
N SER A 88 -14.42 -8.31 -0.22
CA SER A 88 -13.78 -9.01 -1.34
C SER A 88 -13.02 -10.23 -0.85
N ASP A 89 -13.35 -11.40 -1.38
CA ASP A 89 -12.61 -12.62 -1.03
C ASP A 89 -11.15 -12.54 -1.43
N ALA A 90 -10.85 -11.96 -2.58
CA ALA A 90 -9.48 -11.79 -3.05
C ALA A 90 -8.68 -10.83 -2.17
N VAL A 91 -9.25 -9.65 -1.90
CA VAL A 91 -8.60 -8.64 -1.06
C VAL A 91 -8.55 -9.07 0.40
N GLY A 92 -9.51 -9.88 0.83
CA GLY A 92 -9.51 -10.45 2.18
C GLY A 92 -8.30 -11.32 2.50
N THR A 93 -7.55 -11.76 1.49
CA THR A 93 -6.30 -12.50 1.70
C THR A 93 -5.11 -11.59 2.01
N VAL A 94 -5.24 -10.28 1.81
CA VAL A 94 -4.17 -9.31 2.00
C VAL A 94 -3.88 -9.12 3.49
N ARG A 95 -2.62 -9.36 3.88
CA ARG A 95 -2.15 -9.19 5.25
C ARG A 95 -1.13 -8.05 5.40
N PHE A 96 -0.67 -7.49 4.29
CA PHE A 96 0.26 -6.36 4.33
C PHE A 96 -0.50 -5.04 4.51
N PRO A 97 0.19 -3.97 4.94
CA PRO A 97 -0.46 -2.66 5.15
C PRO A 97 -1.04 -2.08 3.87
N MET A 98 -2.25 -1.55 3.96
CA MET A 98 -2.92 -0.82 2.89
C MET A 98 -2.92 0.65 3.24
N LEU A 99 -2.14 1.45 2.51
CA LEU A 99 -1.96 2.87 2.80
C LEU A 99 -2.98 3.73 2.08
N SER A 100 -3.47 4.74 2.79
CA SER A 100 -4.40 5.73 2.25
C SER A 100 -3.65 7.01 1.90
N ASP A 101 -3.47 7.26 0.60
CA ASP A 101 -2.82 8.47 0.09
C ASP A 101 -3.88 9.47 -0.40
N ASP A 102 -4.87 9.77 0.43
CA ASP A 102 -6.02 10.57 0.08
C ASP A 102 -5.68 12.03 -0.26
N GLN A 103 -4.51 12.51 0.10
CA GLN A 103 -4.01 13.83 -0.26
C GLN A 103 -2.93 13.78 -1.36
N PHE A 104 -2.77 12.64 -2.01
CA PHE A 104 -1.85 12.45 -3.15
C PHE A 104 -0.37 12.69 -2.83
N LYS A 105 0.02 12.68 -1.56
CA LYS A 105 1.40 13.01 -1.16
C LYS A 105 2.42 12.01 -1.69
N LEU A 106 2.19 10.74 -1.44
CA LEU A 106 3.10 9.69 -1.88
C LEU A 106 3.02 9.47 -3.38
N SER A 107 1.81 9.55 -3.93
CA SER A 107 1.59 9.41 -5.38
C SER A 107 2.32 10.48 -6.16
N LYS A 108 2.35 11.72 -5.66
CA LYS A 108 3.10 12.81 -6.29
C LYS A 108 4.61 12.60 -6.15
N GLN A 109 5.05 12.17 -4.99
CA GLN A 109 6.47 11.94 -4.73
C GLN A 109 7.05 10.89 -5.67
N PHE A 110 6.34 9.80 -5.89
CA PHE A 110 6.77 8.73 -6.80
C PHE A 110 6.38 8.97 -8.25
N LYS A 111 5.71 10.08 -8.55
CA LYS A 111 5.30 10.48 -9.91
C LYS A 111 4.44 9.44 -10.61
N VAL A 112 3.58 8.76 -9.85
CA VAL A 112 2.65 7.77 -10.39
C VAL A 112 1.24 8.34 -10.57
N LEU A 113 1.00 9.58 -10.15
CA LEU A 113 -0.28 10.24 -10.32
C LEU A 113 -0.47 10.64 -11.78
N ARG A 114 -1.57 10.19 -12.40
CA ARG A 114 -1.85 10.52 -13.80
C ARG A 114 -2.20 12.00 -13.94
N PRO A 115 -1.60 12.70 -14.89
CA PRO A 115 -2.06 14.05 -15.20
C PRO A 115 -3.43 13.98 -15.87
N ASN A 116 -4.26 14.98 -15.63
CA ASN A 116 -5.56 15.11 -16.28
C ASN A 116 -5.42 15.71 -17.68
#